data_b8da79f66082b2276d0c6c547fca79ad
#
_entry.id   b8da79f66082b2276d0c6c547fca79ad
#
_cell.length_a   1.000
_cell.length_b   1.000
_cell.length_c   1.000
_cell.angle_alpha   90.00
_cell.angle_beta   90.00
_cell.angle_gamma   90.00
#
_symmetry.space_group_name_H-M   'P 1'
#
loop_
_entity.id
_entity.type
_entity.pdbx_description
1 polymer ?
#
loop_
_entity_poly.entity_id
_entity_poly.type
_entity_poly.pdbx_seq_one_letter_code
_entity_poly.pdbx_strand_id
1 'polypeptide(L)'
;FVFSDYMKPAMRMAALMELPVKYVLTHDAFRVGEDGPTHEPIEQEAQIRLLEMFHNFSGKPSLMALRPADSVETTVCWKMAMENNDTPSALILSRQDIPQLPSASGNRYQDALGAYKGGYVVVDNANPDVVLVANGSEVSLLCEVATLLEADGVKCRVVSMPCIGLFNEQPAEYRNSVLLPGVKQYGLTAGVKTTLKMIEGFNGEVWGMTRFGASAPYKVLDEKFGFT
;
A
#
# COMPACT_ATOMS: atom_id res chain seq x y z
N PHE A 1 -6.34 5.46 12.15
CA PHE A 1 -4.88 5.40 11.86
C PHE A 1 -4.17 6.71 12.22
N VAL A 2 -4.82 7.88 12.09
CA VAL A 2 -4.20 9.18 12.43
C VAL A 2 -3.59 9.21 13.84
N PHE A 3 -4.23 8.55 14.82
CA PHE A 3 -3.74 8.49 16.21
C PHE A 3 -2.48 7.65 16.40
N SER A 4 -1.95 7.02 15.34
CA SER A 4 -0.59 6.48 15.36
C SER A 4 0.47 7.54 15.73
N ASP A 5 0.16 8.83 15.55
CA ASP A 5 1.01 9.94 15.96
C ASP A 5 1.37 9.88 17.46
N TYR A 6 0.42 9.44 18.30
CA TYR A 6 0.68 9.23 19.73
C TYR A 6 1.47 7.94 20.03
N MET A 7 1.51 7.01 19.09
CA MET A 7 2.18 5.71 19.23
C MET A 7 3.59 5.69 18.65
N LYS A 8 3.97 6.66 17.82
CA LYS A 8 5.28 6.69 17.13
C LYS A 8 6.49 6.53 18.07
N PRO A 9 6.54 7.18 19.25
CA PRO A 9 7.63 6.93 20.20
C PRO A 9 7.67 5.46 20.65
N ALA A 10 6.53 4.83 20.92
CA ALA A 10 6.46 3.43 21.31
C ALA A 10 6.82 2.49 20.14
N MET A 11 6.37 2.80 18.91
CA MET A 11 6.76 2.06 17.70
C MET A 11 8.26 2.12 17.47
N ARG A 12 8.86 3.30 17.63
CA ARG A 12 10.30 3.48 17.52
C ARG A 12 11.06 2.69 18.59
N MET A 13 10.58 2.67 19.82
CA MET A 13 11.18 1.88 20.91
C MET A 13 11.05 0.38 20.65
N ALA A 14 9.90 -0.10 20.18
CA ALA A 14 9.73 -1.49 19.81
C ALA A 14 10.68 -1.91 18.67
N ALA A 15 10.87 -1.03 17.66
CA ALA A 15 11.83 -1.24 16.58
C ALA A 15 13.28 -1.30 17.10
N LEU A 16 13.69 -0.35 17.95
CA LEU A 16 15.01 -0.30 18.57
C LEU A 16 15.32 -1.54 19.42
N MET A 17 14.31 -2.06 20.12
CA MET A 17 14.41 -3.24 20.99
C MET A 17 14.16 -4.55 20.25
N GLU A 18 13.93 -4.50 18.95
CA GLU A 18 13.64 -5.66 18.09
C GLU A 18 12.45 -6.52 18.59
N LEU A 19 11.41 -5.84 19.11
CA LEU A 19 10.24 -6.51 19.69
C LEU A 19 9.19 -6.83 18.62
N PRO A 20 8.60 -8.04 18.61
CA PRO A 20 7.62 -8.45 17.62
C PRO A 20 6.20 -7.91 17.91
N VAL A 21 6.08 -6.62 18.22
CA VAL A 21 4.79 -5.98 18.51
C VAL A 21 3.95 -5.90 17.24
N LYS A 22 2.65 -6.21 17.33
CA LYS A 22 1.69 -6.11 16.22
C LYS A 22 0.78 -4.91 16.47
N TYR A 23 0.99 -3.84 15.71
CA TYR A 23 0.16 -2.65 15.72
C TYR A 23 -0.97 -2.82 14.69
N VAL A 24 -2.21 -2.69 15.13
CA VAL A 24 -3.38 -2.72 14.23
C VAL A 24 -3.96 -1.32 14.17
N LEU A 25 -3.88 -0.71 12.99
CA LEU A 25 -4.19 0.69 12.74
C LEU A 25 -5.32 0.75 11.71
N THR A 26 -6.55 0.93 12.17
CA THR A 26 -7.73 1.04 11.31
C THR A 26 -7.98 2.47 10.85
N HIS A 27 -8.87 2.65 9.86
CA HIS A 27 -9.23 3.95 9.31
C HIS A 27 -8.04 4.58 8.56
N ASP A 28 -7.65 3.92 7.46
CA ASP A 28 -6.36 4.09 6.77
C ASP A 28 -6.23 5.38 5.95
N ALA A 29 -7.34 6.08 5.64
CA ALA A 29 -7.32 7.22 4.74
C ALA A 29 -8.51 8.19 4.95
N PHE A 30 -8.68 9.19 4.07
CA PHE A 30 -9.72 10.21 4.13
C PHE A 30 -11.16 9.66 4.07
N ARG A 31 -11.36 8.42 3.63
CA ARG A 31 -12.66 7.73 3.65
C ARG A 31 -13.20 7.43 5.06
N VAL A 32 -12.54 7.92 6.10
CA VAL A 32 -13.10 8.06 7.44
C VAL A 32 -14.38 8.90 7.39
N GLY A 33 -14.42 9.92 6.54
CA GLY A 33 -15.65 10.59 6.17
C GLY A 33 -16.02 11.75 7.09
N GLU A 34 -17.20 11.66 7.73
CA GLU A 34 -17.76 12.77 8.49
C GLU A 34 -16.94 13.19 9.72
N ASP A 35 -16.12 12.30 10.28
CA ASP A 35 -15.22 12.63 11.39
C ASP A 35 -14.19 13.72 11.01
N GLY A 36 -13.94 13.88 9.73
CA GLY A 36 -13.21 14.99 9.17
C GLY A 36 -11.69 14.95 9.33
N PRO A 37 -11.02 16.07 9.04
CA PRO A 37 -9.56 16.12 8.87
C PRO A 37 -8.76 15.76 10.13
N THR A 38 -9.35 15.86 11.32
CA THR A 38 -8.70 15.47 12.58
C THR A 38 -8.58 13.96 12.75
N HIS A 39 -9.34 13.17 11.97
CA HIS A 39 -9.38 11.70 12.03
C HIS A 39 -8.91 11.06 10.71
N GLU A 40 -8.73 11.83 9.65
CA GLU A 40 -8.33 11.39 8.34
C GLU A 40 -6.80 11.39 8.18
N PRO A 41 -6.14 10.21 8.17
CA PRO A 41 -4.70 10.13 7.97
C PRO A 41 -4.33 10.49 6.53
N ILE A 42 -3.35 11.35 6.37
CA ILE A 42 -2.82 11.78 5.08
C ILE A 42 -1.32 11.49 4.99
N GLU A 43 -0.55 11.93 5.98
CA GLU A 43 0.90 11.76 6.03
C GLU A 43 1.37 10.58 6.90
N GLN A 44 0.48 9.97 7.68
CA GLN A 44 0.83 8.95 8.68
C GLN A 44 1.46 7.70 8.05
N GLU A 45 0.98 7.28 6.87
CA GLU A 45 1.56 6.12 6.19
C GLU A 45 3.03 6.40 5.81
N ALA A 46 3.32 7.54 5.19
CA ALA A 46 4.69 7.91 4.84
C ALA A 46 5.60 7.96 6.08
N GLN A 47 5.10 8.52 7.19
CA GLN A 47 5.86 8.61 8.43
C GLN A 47 6.17 7.24 9.05
N ILE A 48 5.24 6.28 9.02
CA ILE A 48 5.47 4.91 9.51
C ILE A 48 6.44 4.19 8.59
N ARG A 49 6.29 4.33 7.26
CA ARG A 49 7.17 3.69 6.29
C ARG A 49 8.61 4.18 6.35
N LEU A 50 8.88 5.35 6.93
CA LEU A 50 10.26 5.76 7.21
C LEU A 50 11.02 4.74 8.07
N LEU A 51 10.33 4.01 8.97
CA LEU A 51 10.94 2.95 9.77
C LEU A 51 11.28 1.69 8.94
N GLU A 52 10.70 1.52 7.75
CA GLU A 52 11.07 0.46 6.82
C GLU A 52 12.36 0.76 6.03
N MET A 53 12.77 2.05 5.97
CA MET A 53 13.88 2.52 5.13
C MET A 53 15.25 2.36 5.79
N PHE A 54 15.33 1.81 6.99
CA PHE A 54 16.60 1.52 7.65
C PHE A 54 16.50 0.22 8.47
N HIS A 55 17.67 -0.36 8.78
CA HIS A 55 17.78 -1.65 9.44
C HIS A 55 17.96 -1.52 10.95
N ASN A 56 17.46 -2.51 11.66
CA ASN A 56 17.73 -2.71 13.07
C ASN A 56 19.14 -3.34 13.29
N PHE A 57 19.51 -3.62 14.54
CA PHE A 57 20.83 -4.18 14.86
C PHE A 57 21.03 -5.60 14.29
N SER A 58 19.95 -6.35 14.07
CA SER A 58 19.96 -7.68 13.44
C SER A 58 20.01 -7.63 11.91
N GLY A 59 20.09 -6.43 11.30
CA GLY A 59 20.19 -6.25 9.86
C GLY A 59 18.87 -6.45 9.09
N LYS A 60 17.71 -6.33 9.78
CA LYS A 60 16.37 -6.40 9.17
C LYS A 60 15.73 -5.02 9.13
N PRO A 61 14.78 -4.76 8.21
CA PRO A 61 14.00 -3.52 8.26
C PRO A 61 13.43 -3.27 9.65
N SER A 62 13.58 -2.05 10.16
CA SER A 62 13.24 -1.72 11.56
C SER A 62 11.77 -1.85 11.89
N LEU A 63 10.89 -1.90 10.88
CA LEU A 63 9.46 -2.15 11.00
C LEU A 63 8.95 -2.75 9.69
N MET A 64 7.89 -3.54 9.76
CA MET A 64 7.16 -4.06 8.61
C MET A 64 5.77 -3.39 8.57
N ALA A 65 5.55 -2.45 7.64
CA ALA A 65 4.27 -1.79 7.44
C ALA A 65 3.48 -2.49 6.33
N LEU A 66 2.30 -3.02 6.67
CA LEU A 66 1.44 -3.82 5.81
C LEU A 66 0.12 -3.07 5.58
N ARG A 67 -0.16 -2.65 4.35
CA ARG A 67 -1.45 -2.04 3.96
C ARG A 67 -2.11 -2.87 2.87
N PRO A 68 -2.88 -3.91 3.29
CA PRO A 68 -3.48 -4.87 2.37
C PRO A 68 -4.66 -4.29 1.58
N ALA A 69 -4.88 -4.82 0.38
CA ALA A 69 -5.81 -4.33 -0.62
C ALA A 69 -7.14 -5.08 -0.71
N ASP A 70 -7.26 -6.24 -0.09
CA ASP A 70 -8.51 -6.99 0.05
C ASP A 70 -8.48 -7.94 1.26
N SER A 71 -9.57 -8.68 1.49
CA SER A 71 -9.66 -9.61 2.62
C SER A 71 -8.65 -10.77 2.54
N VAL A 72 -8.33 -11.23 1.33
CA VAL A 72 -7.39 -12.33 1.11
C VAL A 72 -5.96 -11.86 1.36
N GLU A 73 -5.59 -10.70 0.82
CA GLU A 73 -4.28 -10.09 1.10
C GLU A 73 -4.15 -9.72 2.59
N THR A 74 -5.25 -9.28 3.24
CA THR A 74 -5.28 -9.06 4.70
C THR A 74 -4.95 -10.34 5.47
N THR A 75 -5.50 -11.49 5.06
CA THR A 75 -5.19 -12.78 5.66
C THR A 75 -3.71 -13.13 5.53
N VAL A 76 -3.12 -12.89 4.35
CA VAL A 76 -1.69 -13.11 4.11
C VAL A 76 -0.84 -12.14 4.95
N CYS A 77 -1.21 -10.86 4.98
CA CYS A 77 -0.50 -9.84 5.78
C CYS A 77 -0.57 -10.15 7.28
N TRP A 78 -1.69 -10.66 7.80
CA TRP A 78 -1.77 -11.14 9.18
C TRP A 78 -0.82 -12.30 9.42
N LYS A 79 -0.79 -13.29 8.51
CA LYS A 79 0.16 -14.40 8.61
C LYS A 79 1.61 -13.88 8.63
N MET A 80 1.98 -12.99 7.72
CA MET A 80 3.31 -12.37 7.69
C MET A 80 3.63 -11.65 9.01
N ALA A 81 2.68 -10.88 9.54
CA ALA A 81 2.86 -10.18 10.81
C ALA A 81 3.08 -11.16 11.98
N MET A 82 2.33 -12.27 12.03
CA MET A 82 2.47 -13.27 13.08
C MET A 82 3.78 -14.06 12.99
N GLU A 83 4.29 -14.29 11.79
CA GLU A 83 5.57 -14.96 11.55
C GLU A 83 6.78 -14.03 11.79
N ASN A 84 6.60 -12.72 11.76
CA ASN A 84 7.65 -11.75 12.02
C ASN A 84 7.95 -11.65 13.52
N ASN A 85 9.07 -12.22 13.95
CA ASN A 85 9.49 -12.28 15.36
C ASN A 85 10.65 -11.33 15.70
N ASP A 86 11.17 -10.59 14.74
CA ASP A 86 12.41 -9.83 14.87
C ASP A 86 12.20 -8.31 14.82
N THR A 87 11.02 -7.87 14.39
CA THR A 87 10.68 -6.44 14.28
C THR A 87 9.20 -6.22 14.55
N PRO A 88 8.76 -5.01 14.92
CA PRO A 88 7.34 -4.71 14.97
C PRO A 88 6.70 -4.75 13.59
N SER A 89 5.42 -5.09 13.55
CA SER A 89 4.59 -5.06 12.35
C SER A 89 3.43 -4.08 12.54
N ALA A 90 3.13 -3.26 11.53
CA ALA A 90 1.98 -2.37 11.51
C ALA A 90 1.01 -2.81 10.41
N LEU A 91 -0.19 -3.26 10.77
CA LEU A 91 -1.28 -3.55 9.84
C LEU A 91 -2.16 -2.30 9.72
N ILE A 92 -2.19 -1.72 8.53
CA ILE A 92 -2.94 -0.51 8.20
C ILE A 92 -4.19 -0.93 7.44
N LEU A 93 -5.35 -0.86 8.08
CA LEU A 93 -6.60 -1.42 7.58
C LEU A 93 -7.62 -0.32 7.27
N SER A 94 -8.44 -0.53 6.25
CA SER A 94 -9.49 0.40 5.85
C SER A 94 -10.63 0.47 6.88
N ARG A 95 -11.39 1.57 6.85
CA ARG A 95 -12.67 1.69 7.53
C ARG A 95 -13.80 1.05 6.72
N GLN A 96 -13.84 1.37 5.44
CA GLN A 96 -14.86 0.90 4.51
C GLN A 96 -14.58 -0.54 4.04
N ASP A 97 -15.61 -1.20 3.57
CA ASP A 97 -15.47 -2.46 2.85
C ASP A 97 -14.68 -2.26 1.57
N ILE A 98 -13.79 -3.20 1.29
CA ILE A 98 -12.99 -3.22 0.06
C ILE A 98 -13.41 -4.43 -0.77
N PRO A 99 -13.67 -4.26 -2.08
CA PRO A 99 -13.98 -5.39 -2.95
C PRO A 99 -12.77 -6.33 -3.07
N GLN A 100 -13.05 -7.61 -3.28
CA GLN A 100 -12.02 -8.60 -3.57
C GLN A 100 -11.36 -8.30 -4.91
N LEU A 101 -10.04 -8.34 -4.95
CA LEU A 101 -9.27 -8.15 -6.18
C LEU A 101 -9.44 -9.33 -7.15
N PRO A 102 -9.28 -9.09 -8.46
CA PRO A 102 -9.22 -10.16 -9.43
C PRO A 102 -8.04 -11.10 -9.16
N SER A 103 -8.06 -12.28 -9.75
CA SER A 103 -6.99 -13.26 -9.64
C SER A 103 -6.39 -13.56 -11.01
N ALA A 104 -5.09 -13.30 -11.16
CA ALA A 104 -4.35 -13.61 -12.38
C ALA A 104 -4.17 -15.13 -12.57
N SER A 105 -4.00 -15.89 -11.48
CA SER A 105 -3.81 -17.35 -11.53
C SER A 105 -5.11 -18.17 -11.43
N GLY A 106 -6.24 -17.53 -11.15
CA GLY A 106 -7.51 -18.19 -10.81
C GLY A 106 -7.60 -18.59 -9.33
N ASN A 107 -6.55 -18.34 -8.53
CA ASN A 107 -6.54 -18.55 -7.08
C ASN A 107 -6.01 -17.31 -6.37
N ARG A 108 -6.91 -16.47 -5.87
CA ARG A 108 -6.58 -15.18 -5.24
C ARG A 108 -5.63 -15.33 -4.04
N TYR A 109 -5.75 -16.43 -3.26
CA TYR A 109 -4.84 -16.67 -2.14
C TYR A 109 -3.40 -16.93 -2.62
N GLN A 110 -3.22 -17.71 -3.68
CA GLN A 110 -1.90 -17.95 -4.24
C GLN A 110 -1.28 -16.65 -4.79
N ASP A 111 -2.09 -15.82 -5.45
CA ASP A 111 -1.61 -14.52 -5.94
C ASP A 111 -1.20 -13.62 -4.76
N ALA A 112 -2.02 -13.57 -3.69
CA ALA A 112 -1.76 -12.76 -2.50
C ALA A 112 -0.49 -13.15 -1.74
N LEU A 113 0.01 -14.40 -1.89
CA LEU A 113 1.31 -14.79 -1.34
C LEU A 113 2.47 -13.94 -1.91
N GLY A 114 2.26 -13.25 -3.03
CA GLY A 114 3.17 -12.23 -3.54
C GLY A 114 3.46 -11.10 -2.53
N ALA A 115 2.59 -10.86 -1.54
CA ALA A 115 2.81 -9.93 -0.45
C ALA A 115 4.06 -10.23 0.38
N TYR A 116 4.50 -11.50 0.45
CA TYR A 116 5.76 -11.87 1.09
C TYR A 116 6.99 -11.24 0.42
N LYS A 117 6.86 -10.81 -0.83
CA LYS A 117 7.89 -10.04 -1.56
C LYS A 117 7.66 -8.53 -1.49
N GLY A 118 6.66 -8.09 -0.74
CA GLY A 118 6.33 -6.69 -0.52
C GLY A 118 5.45 -6.05 -1.60
N GLY A 119 5.46 -6.56 -2.82
CA GLY A 119 4.63 -6.10 -3.93
C GLY A 119 4.57 -7.13 -5.04
N TYR A 120 3.45 -7.21 -5.76
CA TYR A 120 3.21 -8.21 -6.80
C TYR A 120 2.17 -7.74 -7.82
N VAL A 121 2.12 -8.42 -8.96
CA VAL A 121 1.19 -8.12 -10.05
C VAL A 121 -0.19 -8.72 -9.75
N VAL A 122 -1.24 -7.91 -9.82
CA VAL A 122 -2.66 -8.30 -9.61
C VAL A 122 -3.37 -8.50 -10.95
N VAL A 123 -3.15 -7.56 -11.89
CA VAL A 123 -3.64 -7.66 -13.27
C VAL A 123 -2.43 -7.58 -14.18
N ASP A 124 -2.34 -8.47 -15.14
CA ASP A 124 -1.25 -8.49 -16.11
C ASP A 124 -1.74 -8.59 -17.54
N ASN A 125 -1.09 -7.84 -18.39
CA ASN A 125 -1.23 -7.92 -19.84
C ASN A 125 0.12 -8.14 -20.49
N ALA A 126 0.17 -8.94 -21.54
CA ALA A 126 1.39 -9.10 -22.33
C ALA A 126 1.77 -7.75 -22.97
N ASN A 127 2.98 -7.26 -22.68
CA ASN A 127 3.50 -5.98 -23.13
C ASN A 127 2.57 -4.81 -22.75
N PRO A 128 2.43 -4.48 -21.45
CA PRO A 128 1.59 -3.39 -21.02
C PRO A 128 2.15 -2.03 -21.47
N ASP A 129 1.24 -1.12 -21.83
CA ASP A 129 1.54 0.27 -22.15
C ASP A 129 1.78 1.11 -20.89
N VAL A 130 1.19 0.65 -19.76
CA VAL A 130 1.24 1.36 -18.49
C VAL A 130 1.25 0.38 -17.30
N VAL A 131 2.00 0.75 -16.25
CA VAL A 131 2.00 0.07 -14.95
C VAL A 131 1.33 1.00 -13.92
N LEU A 132 0.30 0.50 -13.27
CA LEU A 132 -0.48 1.18 -12.25
C LEU A 132 -0.11 0.60 -10.88
N VAL A 133 0.31 1.43 -9.92
CA VAL A 133 0.83 0.99 -8.62
C VAL A 133 0.04 1.64 -7.48
N ALA A 134 -0.46 0.82 -6.56
CA ALA A 134 -1.10 1.28 -5.33
C ALA A 134 -0.91 0.29 -4.19
N ASN A 135 -1.38 0.66 -3.01
CA ASN A 135 -1.58 -0.24 -1.87
C ASN A 135 -2.94 0.02 -1.22
N GLY A 136 -3.38 -0.88 -0.35
CA GLY A 136 -4.66 -0.72 0.34
C GLY A 136 -5.85 -0.62 -0.61
N SER A 137 -6.84 0.15 -0.23
CA SER A 137 -8.10 0.31 -0.96
C SER A 137 -7.95 0.88 -2.38
N GLU A 138 -6.86 1.56 -2.67
CA GLU A 138 -6.63 2.18 -3.98
C GLU A 138 -6.32 1.14 -5.08
N VAL A 139 -5.91 -0.08 -4.72
CA VAL A 139 -5.63 -1.14 -5.70
C VAL A 139 -6.88 -1.55 -6.46
N SER A 140 -8.03 -1.68 -5.77
CA SER A 140 -9.30 -2.01 -6.43
C SER A 140 -9.73 -0.92 -7.41
N LEU A 141 -9.55 0.35 -7.05
CA LEU A 141 -9.81 1.47 -7.95
C LEU A 141 -8.92 1.42 -9.20
N LEU A 142 -7.64 1.08 -9.04
CA LEU A 142 -6.74 0.90 -10.20
C LEU A 142 -7.13 -0.30 -11.07
N CYS A 143 -7.72 -1.36 -10.53
CA CYS A 143 -8.28 -2.45 -11.34
C CYS A 143 -9.49 -1.98 -12.18
N GLU A 144 -10.33 -1.11 -11.62
CA GLU A 144 -11.44 -0.48 -12.36
C GLU A 144 -10.91 0.45 -13.45
N VAL A 145 -9.93 1.30 -13.14
CA VAL A 145 -9.25 2.18 -14.12
C VAL A 145 -8.62 1.35 -15.24
N ALA A 146 -7.95 0.23 -14.91
CA ALA A 146 -7.36 -0.65 -15.93
C ALA A 146 -8.43 -1.19 -16.88
N THR A 147 -9.60 -1.58 -16.37
CA THR A 147 -10.72 -2.05 -17.19
C THR A 147 -11.23 -0.97 -18.16
N LEU A 148 -11.30 0.29 -17.68
CA LEU A 148 -11.72 1.42 -18.52
C LEU A 148 -10.67 1.73 -19.60
N LEU A 149 -9.39 1.76 -19.25
CA LEU A 149 -8.30 2.00 -20.18
C LEU A 149 -8.18 0.89 -21.24
N GLU A 150 -8.42 -0.36 -20.86
CA GLU A 150 -8.43 -1.50 -21.79
C GLU A 150 -9.56 -1.39 -22.82
N ALA A 151 -10.72 -0.85 -22.45
CA ALA A 151 -11.79 -0.55 -23.38
C ALA A 151 -11.39 0.48 -24.45
N ASP A 152 -10.46 1.39 -24.12
CA ASP A 152 -9.86 2.35 -25.03
C ASP A 152 -8.58 1.81 -25.72
N GLY A 153 -8.26 0.53 -25.56
CA GLY A 153 -7.14 -0.15 -26.22
C GLY A 153 -5.79 0.01 -25.52
N VAL A 154 -5.74 0.56 -24.30
CA VAL A 154 -4.51 0.71 -23.51
C VAL A 154 -4.32 -0.50 -22.62
N LYS A 155 -3.22 -1.22 -22.78
CA LYS A 155 -2.91 -2.42 -21.99
C LYS A 155 -2.32 -2.02 -20.64
N CYS A 156 -2.92 -2.51 -19.56
CA CYS A 156 -2.54 -2.15 -18.21
C CYS A 156 -1.94 -3.33 -17.44
N ARG A 157 -0.95 -3.03 -16.59
CA ARG A 157 -0.56 -3.90 -15.47
C ARG A 157 -0.92 -3.19 -14.17
N VAL A 158 -1.56 -3.90 -13.24
CA VAL A 158 -1.86 -3.38 -11.89
C VAL A 158 -1.01 -4.11 -10.86
N VAL A 159 -0.35 -3.34 -9.99
CA VAL A 159 0.53 -3.83 -8.94
C VAL A 159 -0.03 -3.46 -7.58
N SER A 160 -0.21 -4.45 -6.70
CA SER A 160 -0.41 -4.23 -5.26
C SER A 160 0.94 -4.16 -4.55
N MET A 161 1.11 -3.13 -3.71
CA MET A 161 2.35 -2.86 -2.97
C MET A 161 2.08 -2.81 -1.46
N PRO A 162 1.67 -3.91 -0.82
CA PRO A 162 1.29 -3.91 0.59
C PRO A 162 2.44 -3.56 1.53
N CYS A 163 3.70 -3.87 1.18
CA CYS A 163 4.86 -3.61 2.04
C CYS A 163 6.05 -3.08 1.24
N ILE A 164 6.24 -1.78 1.24
CA ILE A 164 7.30 -1.11 0.45
C ILE A 164 8.69 -1.53 0.92
N GLY A 165 8.92 -1.64 2.23
CA GLY A 165 10.22 -2.05 2.77
C GLY A 165 10.64 -3.42 2.26
N LEU A 166 9.77 -4.43 2.35
CA LEU A 166 10.07 -5.77 1.84
C LEU A 166 10.29 -5.80 0.32
N PHE A 167 9.57 -4.96 -0.43
CA PHE A 167 9.77 -4.87 -1.87
C PHE A 167 11.14 -4.29 -2.23
N ASN A 168 11.57 -3.26 -1.51
CA ASN A 168 12.88 -2.65 -1.71
C ASN A 168 14.05 -3.60 -1.38
N GLU A 169 13.85 -4.54 -0.44
CA GLU A 169 14.82 -5.61 -0.12
C GLU A 169 14.90 -6.71 -1.20
N GLN A 170 13.96 -6.75 -2.16
CA GLN A 170 14.03 -7.76 -3.22
C GLN A 170 15.18 -7.48 -4.20
N PRO A 171 15.72 -8.52 -4.85
CA PRO A 171 16.68 -8.33 -5.94
C PRO A 171 16.13 -7.41 -7.04
N ALA A 172 16.99 -6.59 -7.63
CA ALA A 172 16.60 -5.68 -8.70
C ALA A 172 15.88 -6.39 -9.87
N GLU A 173 16.24 -7.62 -10.15
CA GLU A 173 15.57 -8.46 -11.16
C GLU A 173 14.09 -8.65 -10.84
N TYR A 174 13.74 -8.94 -9.58
CA TYR A 174 12.35 -9.08 -9.17
C TYR A 174 11.61 -7.74 -9.24
N ARG A 175 12.19 -6.67 -8.67
CA ARG A 175 11.58 -5.34 -8.73
C ARG A 175 11.31 -4.90 -10.17
N ASN A 176 12.27 -5.13 -11.05
CA ASN A 176 12.15 -4.82 -12.47
C ASN A 176 11.10 -5.69 -13.18
N SER A 177 10.93 -6.95 -12.79
CA SER A 177 9.89 -7.81 -13.35
C SER A 177 8.48 -7.37 -12.97
N VAL A 178 8.32 -6.70 -11.81
CA VAL A 178 7.04 -6.16 -11.34
C VAL A 178 6.76 -4.78 -11.94
N LEU A 179 7.75 -3.86 -11.87
CA LEU A 179 7.57 -2.45 -12.23
C LEU A 179 7.85 -2.14 -13.71
N LEU A 180 8.53 -3.03 -14.43
CA LEU A 180 8.88 -2.87 -15.86
C LEU A 180 9.55 -1.52 -16.16
N PRO A 181 10.83 -1.34 -15.82
CA PRO A 181 11.57 -0.13 -16.18
C PRO A 181 11.48 0.15 -17.69
N GLY A 182 11.12 1.37 -18.07
CA GLY A 182 10.90 1.75 -19.47
C GLY A 182 9.44 1.76 -19.91
N VAL A 183 8.52 1.18 -19.15
CA VAL A 183 7.08 1.37 -19.29
C VAL A 183 6.64 2.55 -18.42
N LYS A 184 5.66 3.34 -18.89
CA LYS A 184 5.09 4.44 -18.10
C LYS A 184 4.48 3.89 -16.81
N GLN A 185 4.75 4.56 -15.71
CA GLN A 185 4.26 4.16 -14.39
C GLN A 185 3.40 5.27 -13.79
N TYR A 186 2.28 4.90 -13.17
CA TYR A 186 1.43 5.80 -12.41
C TYR A 186 1.12 5.18 -11.04
N GLY A 187 1.20 6.00 -10.01
CA GLY A 187 0.86 5.62 -8.64
C GLY A 187 -0.40 6.32 -8.15
N LEU A 188 -1.20 5.61 -7.36
CA LEU A 188 -2.37 6.17 -6.68
C LEU A 188 -2.28 5.90 -5.18
N THR A 189 -2.43 6.93 -4.35
CA THR A 189 -2.49 6.81 -2.90
C THR A 189 -3.45 7.83 -2.29
N ALA A 190 -4.26 7.39 -1.33
CA ALA A 190 -5.10 8.28 -0.53
C ALA A 190 -4.30 9.07 0.53
N GLY A 191 -3.01 8.83 0.65
CA GLY A 191 -2.06 9.60 1.44
C GLY A 191 -1.24 10.59 0.61
N VAL A 192 -0.12 11.06 1.17
CA VAL A 192 0.81 11.94 0.45
C VAL A 192 1.57 11.16 -0.63
N LYS A 193 1.85 11.84 -1.73
CA LYS A 193 2.55 11.27 -2.90
C LYS A 193 3.91 10.63 -2.55
N THR A 194 4.57 11.13 -1.50
CA THR A 194 5.86 10.65 -1.03
C THR A 194 5.83 9.17 -0.66
N THR A 195 4.70 8.65 -0.19
CA THR A 195 4.55 7.25 0.19
C THR A 195 4.99 6.30 -0.94
N LEU A 196 4.44 6.47 -2.14
CA LEU A 196 4.78 5.59 -3.27
C LEU A 196 6.13 5.96 -3.91
N LYS A 197 6.63 7.17 -3.69
CA LYS A 197 7.98 7.56 -4.12
C LYS A 197 9.10 6.88 -3.32
N MET A 198 8.79 6.21 -2.21
CA MET A 198 9.73 5.38 -1.46
C MET A 198 10.00 4.02 -2.11
N ILE A 199 9.23 3.63 -3.14
CA ILE A 199 9.41 2.35 -3.85
C ILE A 199 10.64 2.46 -4.75
N GLU A 200 11.63 1.61 -4.52
CA GLU A 200 12.82 1.53 -5.37
C GLU A 200 12.49 1.03 -6.79
N GLY A 201 12.97 1.76 -7.79
CA GLY A 201 12.69 1.48 -9.20
C GLY A 201 11.39 2.09 -9.71
N PHE A 202 10.56 2.71 -8.85
CA PHE A 202 9.38 3.43 -9.28
C PHE A 202 9.74 4.87 -9.68
N ASN A 203 9.58 5.20 -10.96
CA ASN A 203 9.87 6.51 -11.53
C ASN A 203 8.61 7.23 -12.06
N GLY A 204 7.45 6.68 -11.78
CA GLY A 204 6.16 7.16 -12.26
C GLY A 204 5.68 8.46 -11.62
N GLU A 205 4.62 9.01 -12.18
CA GLU A 205 3.84 10.06 -11.54
C GLU A 205 2.94 9.46 -10.47
N VAL A 206 2.69 10.21 -9.39
CA VAL A 206 1.79 9.79 -8.31
C VAL A 206 0.64 10.78 -8.19
N TRP A 207 -0.58 10.26 -8.26
CA TRP A 207 -1.75 10.96 -7.76
C TRP A 207 -1.91 10.66 -6.25
N GLY A 208 -2.14 11.70 -5.47
CA GLY A 208 -2.28 11.58 -4.01
C GLY A 208 -2.68 12.89 -3.39
N MET A 209 -3.01 12.85 -2.10
CA MET A 209 -3.44 14.01 -1.35
C MET A 209 -2.35 15.08 -1.28
N THR A 210 -2.75 16.33 -1.44
CA THR A 210 -1.88 17.52 -1.35
C THR A 210 -2.32 18.47 -0.24
N ARG A 211 -3.34 18.09 0.52
CA ARG A 211 -3.94 18.84 1.62
C ARG A 211 -4.56 17.88 2.62
N PHE A 212 -4.89 18.37 3.81
CA PHE A 212 -5.72 17.64 4.75
C PHE A 212 -7.09 17.33 4.16
N GLY A 213 -7.75 16.32 4.71
CA GLY A 213 -9.08 15.91 4.32
C GLY A 213 -10.18 16.93 4.65
N ALA A 214 -11.43 16.50 4.63
CA ALA A 214 -12.60 17.33 4.91
C ALA A 214 -13.73 16.49 5.49
N SER A 215 -14.63 17.09 6.24
CA SER A 215 -15.80 16.42 6.81
C SER A 215 -16.93 16.35 5.79
N ALA A 216 -17.20 15.15 5.30
CA ALA A 216 -18.34 14.83 4.42
C ALA A 216 -18.52 13.31 4.32
N PRO A 217 -19.67 12.79 3.83
CA PRO A 217 -19.77 11.39 3.48
C PRO A 217 -18.66 10.97 2.51
N TYR A 218 -18.05 9.79 2.74
CA TYR A 218 -16.85 9.37 2.00
C TYR A 218 -17.00 9.41 0.47
N LYS A 219 -18.20 9.10 -0.06
CA LYS A 219 -18.47 9.19 -1.51
C LYS A 219 -18.35 10.61 -2.07
N VAL A 220 -18.73 11.61 -1.25
CA VAL A 220 -18.56 13.03 -1.60
C VAL A 220 -17.07 13.39 -1.60
N LEU A 221 -16.31 12.84 -0.64
CA LEU A 221 -14.87 13.05 -0.57
C LEU A 221 -14.14 12.40 -1.75
N ASP A 222 -14.54 11.17 -2.14
CA ASP A 222 -14.01 10.51 -3.35
C ASP A 222 -14.15 11.42 -4.57
N GLU A 223 -15.37 11.94 -4.80
CA GLU A 223 -15.65 12.86 -5.92
C GLU A 223 -14.83 14.14 -5.84
N LYS A 224 -14.79 14.78 -4.66
CA LYS A 224 -14.10 16.07 -4.46
C LYS A 224 -12.58 15.97 -4.51
N PHE A 225 -12.01 14.82 -4.15
CA PHE A 225 -10.57 14.56 -4.19
C PHE A 225 -10.12 13.83 -5.46
N GLY A 226 -11.07 13.46 -6.35
CA GLY A 226 -10.76 12.84 -7.63
C GLY A 226 -10.38 11.36 -7.52
N PHE A 227 -11.00 10.62 -6.61
CA PHE A 227 -10.86 9.18 -6.43
C PHE A 227 -12.09 8.41 -6.97
N THR A 228 -12.56 8.81 -8.15
CA THR A 228 -13.71 8.22 -8.87
C THR A 228 -13.33 7.81 -10.27
#